data_0d8705b07a5996eaa8b7b02578791c8d
#
_entry.id   0d8705b07a5996eaa8b7b02578791c8d
#
_cell.length_a   1.000
_cell.length_b   1.000
_cell.length_c   1.000
_cell.angle_alpha   90.00
_cell.angle_beta   90.00
_cell.angle_gamma   90.00
#
_symmetry.space_group_name_H-M   'P 1'
#
loop_
_entity.id
_entity.type
_entity.pdbx_description
1 polymer ?
#
loop_
_entity_poly.entity_id
_entity_poly.type
_entity_poly.pdbx_seq_one_letter_code
_entity_poly.pdbx_strand_id
1 'polypeptide(L)'
;MDDRRRFHRLQTQMRAQYFLKEKKGGWEECTVIDVSRKGVGIKFHKPKNIPVGSVIHLEVFPPKELEPVVLNGVLKRIEQEGDDLIGGVELKEVLDGNKLARLG
;
A
#
# COMPACT_ATOMS: atom_id res chain seq x y z
N MET A 1 -4.01 -24.37 4.39
CA MET A 1 -3.96 -23.87 3.87
C MET A 1 -4.75 -23.18 3.27
N ASP A 2 -4.70 -22.31 3.22
CA ASP A 2 -5.62 -21.69 2.67
C ASP A 2 -5.44 -21.35 1.34
N ASP A 3 -5.93 -22.13 0.51
CA ASP A 3 -5.72 -21.93 -0.81
C ASP A 3 -6.55 -20.96 -1.42
N ARG A 4 -7.34 -20.26 -0.68
CA ARG A 4 -8.17 -19.25 -1.26
C ARG A 4 -7.40 -18.08 -1.70
N ARG A 5 -6.17 -17.90 -1.19
CA ARG A 5 -5.37 -16.79 -1.65
C ARG A 5 -4.77 -17.14 -2.96
N ARG A 6 -5.13 -16.42 -3.97
CA ARG A 6 -4.56 -16.62 -5.27
C ARG A 6 -3.20 -16.03 -5.42
N PHE A 7 -2.85 -15.03 -4.59
CA PHE A 7 -1.60 -14.32 -4.72
C PHE A 7 -0.86 -14.38 -3.41
N HIS A 8 0.42 -14.66 -3.49
CA HIS A 8 1.27 -14.63 -2.31
C HIS A 8 1.46 -13.21 -1.84
N ARG A 9 1.53 -13.06 -0.53
CA ARG A 9 1.86 -11.78 0.06
C ARG A 9 3.29 -11.81 0.51
N LEU A 10 4.04 -10.79 0.12
CA LEU A 10 5.42 -10.63 0.52
C LEU A 10 5.48 -9.65 1.66
N GLN A 11 6.05 -10.09 2.78
CA GLN A 11 6.24 -9.19 3.91
C GLN A 11 7.41 -8.28 3.61
N THR A 12 7.27 -7.00 3.94
CA THR A 12 8.31 -6.05 3.66
C THR A 12 8.18 -4.87 4.60
N GLN A 13 9.10 -3.93 4.52
CA GLN A 13 8.99 -2.64 5.19
C GLN A 13 9.68 -1.65 4.29
N MET A 14 8.90 -0.92 3.50
CA MET A 14 9.45 0.05 2.57
C MET A 14 8.85 1.41 2.85
N ARG A 15 9.68 2.44 2.81
CA ARG A 15 9.19 3.80 2.91
C ARG A 15 8.29 4.10 1.75
N ALA A 16 7.27 4.88 2.01
CA ALA A 16 6.33 5.26 0.97
C ALA A 16 5.64 6.56 1.37
N GLN A 17 4.95 7.14 0.43
CA GLN A 17 4.09 8.28 0.72
C GLN A 17 2.82 8.12 -0.10
N TYR A 18 1.75 8.71 0.38
CA TYR A 18 0.47 8.59 -0.29
C TYR A 18 -0.28 9.89 -0.25
N PHE A 19 -1.24 10.05 -1.15
CA PHE A 19 -2.25 11.07 -0.98
C PHE A 19 -3.60 10.51 -1.41
N LEU A 20 -4.65 11.12 -0.91
CA LEU A 20 -6.01 10.72 -1.22
C LEU A 20 -6.53 11.60 -2.32
N LYS A 21 -7.05 10.99 -3.37
CA LYS A 21 -7.47 11.73 -4.56
C LYS A 21 -8.50 12.80 -4.24
N GLU A 22 -9.38 12.50 -3.29
CA GLU A 22 -10.48 13.40 -3.02
C GLU A 22 -10.25 14.38 -1.90
N LYS A 23 -9.08 14.35 -1.28
CA LYS A 23 -8.77 15.28 -0.22
C LYS A 23 -7.66 16.19 -0.65
N LYS A 24 -7.85 17.47 -0.37
CA LYS A 24 -6.77 18.40 -0.60
C LYS A 24 -5.77 18.22 0.52
N GLY A 25 -4.60 17.93 0.16
CA GLY A 25 -3.55 17.74 1.12
C GLY A 25 -2.33 17.29 0.38
N GLY A 26 -1.20 17.36 1.02
CA GLY A 26 0.00 16.90 0.39
C GLY A 26 0.20 15.42 0.60
N TRP A 27 1.39 15.00 0.28
CA TRP A 27 1.80 13.63 0.53
C TRP A 27 1.97 13.41 2.02
N GLU A 28 1.58 12.22 2.45
CA GLU A 28 1.79 11.80 3.85
C GLU A 28 2.66 10.55 3.85
N GLU A 29 3.52 10.44 4.83
CA GLU A 29 4.41 9.29 4.91
C GLU A 29 3.70 8.07 5.44
N CYS A 30 4.10 6.93 4.92
CA CYS A 30 3.59 5.65 5.39
C CYS A 30 4.64 4.58 5.14
N THR A 31 4.34 3.36 5.54
CA THR A 31 5.23 2.23 5.32
C THR A 31 4.42 1.13 4.65
N VAL A 32 4.95 0.58 3.56
CA VAL A 32 4.35 -0.59 2.93
C VAL A 32 4.85 -1.81 3.68
N ILE A 33 3.95 -2.59 4.24
CA ILE A 33 4.31 -3.72 5.07
C ILE A 33 4.08 -5.07 4.41
N ASP A 34 3.28 -5.11 3.37
CA ASP A 34 3.19 -6.32 2.56
C ASP A 34 2.72 -5.96 1.16
N VAL A 35 3.04 -6.81 0.21
CA VAL A 35 2.73 -6.59 -1.19
C VAL A 35 2.28 -7.91 -1.80
N SER A 36 1.24 -7.86 -2.62
CA SER A 36 0.87 -8.96 -3.47
C SER A 36 0.61 -8.39 -4.86
N ARG A 37 0.32 -9.24 -5.82
CA ARG A 37 0.09 -8.76 -7.17
C ARG A 37 -1.14 -7.87 -7.27
N LYS A 38 -2.07 -7.99 -6.34
CA LYS A 38 -3.31 -7.24 -6.42
C LYS A 38 -3.53 -6.27 -5.28
N GLY A 39 -2.69 -6.27 -4.28
CA GLY A 39 -2.91 -5.39 -3.14
C GLY A 39 -1.67 -5.09 -2.35
N VAL A 40 -1.74 -4.07 -1.53
CA VAL A 40 -0.64 -3.72 -0.62
C VAL A 40 -1.23 -3.42 0.75
N GLY A 41 -0.44 -3.73 1.78
CA GLY A 41 -0.76 -3.34 3.13
C GLY A 41 0.07 -2.13 3.51
N ILE A 42 -0.55 -1.16 4.15
CA ILE A 42 0.09 0.09 4.50
C ILE A 42 -0.06 0.34 5.99
N LYS A 43 1.04 0.71 6.63
CA LYS A 43 0.99 1.19 8.00
C LYS A 43 1.06 2.70 7.96
N PHE A 44 0.02 3.36 8.46
CA PHE A 44 -0.03 4.81 8.45
C PHE A 44 0.72 5.34 9.66
N HIS A 45 1.59 6.32 9.44
CA HIS A 45 2.39 6.86 10.52
C HIS A 45 1.61 7.79 11.43
N LYS A 46 0.63 8.47 10.87
CA LYS A 46 -0.21 9.36 11.65
C LYS A 46 -1.64 8.90 11.55
N PRO A 47 -2.27 8.59 12.66
CA PRO A 47 -3.65 8.16 12.61
C PRO A 47 -4.50 9.25 12.01
N LYS A 48 -5.24 8.92 10.99
CA LYS A 48 -6.15 9.83 10.35
C LYS A 48 -7.44 9.11 10.05
N ASN A 49 -8.47 9.91 9.95
CA ASN A 49 -9.75 9.36 9.61
C ASN A 49 -9.80 9.22 8.10
N ILE A 50 -9.43 8.07 7.59
CA ILE A 50 -9.41 7.83 6.16
C ILE A 50 -10.57 6.92 5.81
N PRO A 51 -11.54 7.38 5.03
CA PRO A 51 -12.71 6.55 4.73
C PRO A 51 -12.34 5.36 3.86
N VAL A 52 -12.90 4.22 4.20
CA VAL A 52 -12.82 3.05 3.33
C VAL A 52 -13.51 3.41 2.01
N GLY A 53 -12.92 3.01 0.91
CA GLY A 53 -13.38 3.40 -0.42
C GLY A 53 -12.59 4.55 -1.02
N SER A 54 -11.72 5.17 -0.23
CA SER A 54 -10.89 6.26 -0.75
C SER A 54 -9.94 5.77 -1.82
N VAL A 55 -9.76 6.59 -2.85
CA VAL A 55 -8.76 6.30 -3.87
C VAL A 55 -7.44 6.84 -3.38
N ILE A 56 -6.44 5.96 -3.36
CA ILE A 56 -5.13 6.26 -2.84
C ILE A 56 -4.11 6.22 -3.96
N HIS A 57 -3.32 7.28 -4.03
CA HIS A 57 -2.12 7.29 -4.88
C HIS A 57 -0.92 7.08 -3.98
N LEU A 58 -0.07 6.13 -4.36
CA LEU A 58 1.02 5.71 -3.51
C LEU A 58 2.33 5.74 -4.27
N GLU A 59 3.36 6.27 -3.65
CA GLU A 59 4.72 6.16 -4.18
C GLU A 59 5.55 5.39 -3.17
N VAL A 60 6.09 4.27 -3.62
CA VAL A 60 6.92 3.41 -2.78
C VAL A 60 8.38 3.63 -3.14
N PHE A 61 9.24 3.69 -2.13
CA PHE A 61 10.66 3.93 -2.34
C PHE A 61 11.46 2.68 -1.99
N PRO A 62 11.55 1.70 -2.91
CA PRO A 62 12.30 0.48 -2.60
C PRO A 62 13.79 0.82 -2.45
N PRO A 63 14.48 0.22 -1.50
CA PRO A 63 15.86 0.62 -1.22
C PRO A 63 16.82 0.45 -2.39
N LYS A 64 16.55 -0.50 -3.27
CA LYS A 64 17.47 -0.76 -4.37
C LYS A 64 17.09 -0.07 -5.65
N GLU A 65 16.01 0.72 -5.64
CA GLU A 65 15.55 1.39 -6.85
C GLU A 65 15.86 2.87 -6.79
N LEU A 66 16.22 3.44 -7.92
CA LEU A 66 16.49 4.87 -7.98
C LEU A 66 15.22 5.69 -8.09
N GLU A 67 14.18 5.09 -8.63
CA GLU A 67 12.92 5.80 -8.83
C GLU A 67 11.82 5.16 -8.02
N PRO A 68 10.86 5.92 -7.57
CA PRO A 68 9.75 5.33 -6.83
C PRO A 68 8.88 4.47 -7.73
N VAL A 69 8.21 3.53 -7.12
CA VAL A 69 7.21 2.73 -7.82
C VAL A 69 5.85 3.34 -7.50
N VAL A 70 5.12 3.75 -8.52
CA VAL A 70 3.84 4.42 -8.34
C VAL A 70 2.71 3.40 -8.44
N LEU A 71 1.83 3.41 -7.45
CA LEU A 71 0.70 2.50 -7.40
C LEU A 71 -0.56 3.29 -7.13
N ASN A 72 -1.67 2.80 -7.66
CA ASN A 72 -2.97 3.41 -7.43
C ASN A 72 -3.94 2.33 -7.00
N GLY A 73 -4.78 2.64 -6.06
CA GLY A 73 -5.74 1.66 -5.58
C GLY A 73 -6.83 2.27 -4.73
N VAL A 74 -7.62 1.40 -4.15
CA VAL A 74 -8.74 1.78 -3.32
C VAL A 74 -8.56 1.16 -1.95
N LEU A 75 -8.74 1.97 -0.92
CA LEU A 75 -8.64 1.48 0.45
C LEU A 75 -9.85 0.61 0.74
N LYS A 76 -9.61 -0.67 1.01
CA LYS A 76 -10.69 -1.62 1.22
C LYS A 76 -10.98 -1.87 2.68
N ARG A 77 -9.99 -1.70 3.54
CA ARG A 77 -10.18 -1.90 4.97
C ARG A 77 -9.14 -1.13 5.76
N ILE A 78 -9.48 -0.86 6.99
CA ILE A 78 -8.58 -0.25 7.94
C ILE A 78 -8.75 -0.98 9.25
N GLU A 79 -7.65 -1.30 9.90
CA GLU A 79 -7.66 -2.00 11.18
C GLU A 79 -6.69 -1.34 12.13
N GLN A 80 -7.07 -1.30 13.39
CA GLN A 80 -6.20 -0.79 14.43
C GLN A 80 -5.46 -1.97 15.04
N GLU A 81 -4.14 -1.92 15.05
CA GLU A 81 -3.33 -2.95 15.68
C GLU A 81 -2.43 -2.28 16.67
N GLY A 82 -2.80 -2.35 17.96
CA GLY A 82 -2.07 -1.62 18.97
C GLY A 82 -2.19 -0.14 18.71
N ASP A 83 -1.06 0.54 18.60
CA ASP A 83 -1.04 1.95 18.26
C ASP A 83 -0.97 2.21 16.78
N ASP A 84 -0.93 1.17 15.99
CA ASP A 84 -0.76 1.31 14.55
C ASP A 84 -2.07 1.21 13.81
N LEU A 85 -2.18 1.97 12.73
CA LEU A 85 -3.33 1.90 11.86
C LEU A 85 -2.87 1.26 10.56
N ILE A 86 -3.46 0.11 10.21
CA ILE A 86 -3.07 -0.67 9.05
C ILE A 86 -4.18 -0.62 8.02
N GLY A 87 -3.84 -0.27 6.80
CA GLY A 87 -4.80 -0.22 5.71
C GLY A 87 -4.52 -1.28 4.68
N GLY A 88 -5.57 -1.85 4.12
CA GLY A 88 -5.46 -2.76 2.98
C GLY A 88 -5.95 -2.07 1.73
N VAL A 89 -5.10 -2.00 0.72
CA VAL A 89 -5.40 -1.31 -0.53
C VAL A 89 -5.46 -2.32 -1.66
N GLU A 90 -6.56 -2.32 -2.40
CA GLU A 90 -6.68 -3.13 -3.58
C GLU A 90 -6.20 -2.29 -4.77
N LEU A 91 -5.23 -2.81 -5.50
CA LEU A 91 -4.66 -2.08 -6.62
C LEU A 91 -5.60 -2.10 -7.80
N LYS A 92 -5.61 -1.00 -8.57
CA LYS A 92 -6.45 -0.92 -9.75
C LYS A 92 -5.97 -1.87 -10.82
N GLU A 93 -4.67 -2.13 -10.88
CA GLU A 93 -4.11 -3.03 -11.86
C GLU A 93 -3.29 -4.08 -11.17
N VAL A 94 -3.37 -5.31 -11.66
CA VAL A 94 -2.54 -6.38 -11.13
C VAL A 94 -1.09 -6.10 -11.48
N LEU A 95 -0.19 -6.23 -10.51
CA LEU A 95 1.21 -5.97 -10.76
C LEU A 95 1.81 -7.08 -11.61
N ASP A 96 2.56 -6.69 -12.63
CA ASP A 96 3.27 -7.69 -13.41
C ASP A 96 4.51 -8.13 -12.63
N GLY A 97 5.18 -9.15 -13.15
CA GLY A 97 6.33 -9.72 -12.47
C GLY A 97 7.46 -8.74 -12.28
N ASN A 98 7.67 -7.86 -13.25
CA ASN A 98 8.75 -6.88 -13.14
C ASN A 98 8.49 -5.87 -12.03
N LYS A 99 7.28 -5.36 -11.97
CA LYS A 99 6.96 -4.38 -10.95
C LYS A 99 6.95 -5.01 -9.58
N LEU A 100 6.44 -6.23 -9.48
CA LEU A 100 6.43 -6.93 -8.21
C LEU A 100 7.85 -7.19 -7.73
N ALA A 101 8.75 -7.54 -8.63
CA ALA A 101 10.15 -7.77 -8.27
C ALA A 101 10.82 -6.49 -7.75
N ARG A 102 10.45 -5.34 -8.29
CA ARG A 102 10.99 -4.08 -7.79
C ARG A 102 10.54 -3.78 -6.36
N LEU A 103 9.39 -4.31 -5.99
CA LEU A 103 8.85 -4.10 -4.65
C LEU A 103 9.25 -5.18 -3.66
N GLY A 104 9.80 -6.24 -4.13
CA GLY A 104 10.24 -7.32 -3.27
C GLY A 104 11.72 -7.33 -3.02
#